data_7fdc7976e56130c14e248c2169fc15fd
#
_entry.id   7fdc7976e56130c14e248c2169fc15fd
#
_cell.length_a   1.000
_cell.length_b   1.000
_cell.length_c   1.000
_cell.angle_alpha   90.00
_cell.angle_beta   90.00
_cell.angle_gamma   90.00
#
_symmetry.space_group_name_H-M   'P 1'
#
loop_
_entity.id
_entity.type
_entity.pdbx_description
1 polymer ?
#
loop_
_entity_poly.entity_id
_entity_poly.type
_entity_poly.pdbx_seq_one_letter_code
_entity_poly.pdbx_strand_id
1 'polypeptide(L)'
;MKTIAKPSHKYIAVAIMTVTAIFSTLTFTACSEKADEGELITTVSLSISNSGGTPTTYTWKDLDGPGGNAPQLPDTIKIGQVTPGGNPYTATLEFFNEQNGTKEDITLEVKNEAHDHFVCYEISTLSLPPTGLTIVATDKDKNNLPIGLTTEWKPMAKDFGVVVIRLKHQPGIKTGECNVGETDVEVTFPYKVL
;
A
#
# COMPACT_ATOMS: atom_id res chain seq x y z
N MET A 1 79.86 0.15 57.98
CA MET A 1 78.73 -0.79 58.00
C MET A 1 77.48 0.03 58.24
N LYS A 2 76.65 0.27 57.22
CA LYS A 2 75.39 0.95 57.37
C LYS A 2 74.27 -0.05 57.06
N THR A 3 73.46 -0.31 58.05
CA THR A 3 72.33 -1.23 58.00
C THR A 3 71.17 -0.53 57.34
N ILE A 4 70.64 -1.11 56.23
CA ILE A 4 69.49 -0.60 55.49
C ILE A 4 68.25 -1.25 56.10
N ALA A 5 67.30 -0.46 56.57
CA ALA A 5 66.07 -0.88 57.16
C ALA A 5 65.04 -1.25 55.99
N LYS A 6 64.36 -2.37 56.13
CA LYS A 6 63.38 -2.96 55.23
C LYS A 6 62.04 -2.27 55.45
N PRO A 7 61.35 -1.75 54.40
CA PRO A 7 60.05 -1.11 54.58
C PRO A 7 58.96 -2.14 54.82
N SER A 8 58.07 -1.83 55.73
CA SER A 8 56.92 -2.59 56.18
C SER A 8 55.80 -2.70 55.15
N HIS A 9 55.31 -3.91 54.89
CA HIS A 9 54.25 -4.30 53.89
C HIS A 9 52.81 -3.94 54.28
N LYS A 10 52.56 -2.90 55.07
CA LYS A 10 51.25 -2.63 55.66
C LYS A 10 50.37 -1.61 54.86
N TYR A 11 50.81 -1.03 53.77
CA TYR A 11 50.10 0.03 53.07
C TYR A 11 49.69 -0.28 51.63
N ILE A 12 49.79 -1.54 51.12
CA ILE A 12 49.48 -1.92 49.77
C ILE A 12 48.05 -2.52 49.64
N ALA A 13 47.35 -2.72 50.77
CA ALA A 13 46.06 -3.41 50.78
C ALA A 13 44.78 -2.50 50.70
N VAL A 14 44.93 -1.18 50.68
CA VAL A 14 43.77 -0.25 50.75
C VAL A 14 43.45 0.49 49.40
N ALA A 15 44.29 0.35 48.38
CA ALA A 15 44.14 1.10 47.14
C ALA A 15 43.45 0.33 45.99
N ILE A 16 42.94 -0.89 46.25
CA ILE A 16 42.30 -1.72 45.14
C ILE A 16 40.78 -1.87 45.31
N MET A 17 40.12 -1.15 46.22
CA MET A 17 38.71 -1.37 46.52
C MET A 17 37.77 -0.22 46.18
N THR A 18 38.07 0.68 45.25
CA THR A 18 37.17 1.79 44.87
C THR A 18 37.03 2.07 43.37
N VAL A 19 37.22 1.09 42.47
CA VAL A 19 37.02 1.27 41.02
C VAL A 19 35.97 0.30 40.45
N THR A 20 35.13 -0.29 41.26
CA THR A 20 34.05 -1.18 40.76
C THR A 20 32.68 -0.72 41.20
N ALA A 21 32.20 0.40 40.73
CA ALA A 21 30.76 0.70 40.78
C ALA A 21 30.39 1.96 40.01
N ILE A 22 30.61 2.07 38.69
CA ILE A 22 29.79 2.90 37.79
C ILE A 22 29.86 2.24 36.43
N PHE A 23 29.30 1.05 36.28
CA PHE A 23 28.83 0.56 35.00
C PHE A 23 27.34 0.89 34.93
N SER A 24 27.05 2.16 34.67
CA SER A 24 25.68 2.60 34.33
C SER A 24 25.24 1.80 33.11
N THR A 25 24.33 0.87 33.33
CA THR A 25 23.59 0.21 32.27
C THR A 25 22.74 1.26 31.52
N LEU A 26 23.30 1.83 30.46
CA LEU A 26 22.51 2.48 29.42
C LEU A 26 21.68 1.39 28.76
N THR A 27 20.48 1.15 29.28
CA THR A 27 19.44 0.46 28.53
C THR A 27 19.06 1.39 27.39
N PHE A 28 19.65 1.16 26.21
CA PHE A 28 19.06 1.62 24.97
C PHE A 28 17.72 0.88 24.84
N THR A 29 16.63 1.54 25.21
CA THR A 29 15.32 1.21 24.63
C THR A 29 15.45 1.55 23.16
N ALA A 30 15.85 0.56 22.36
CA ALA A 30 15.57 0.61 20.93
C ALA A 30 14.04 0.66 20.82
N CYS A 31 13.47 1.83 20.58
CA CYS A 31 12.21 1.91 19.90
C CYS A 31 12.45 1.22 18.55
N SER A 32 12.07 -0.04 18.45
CA SER A 32 11.78 -0.65 17.17
C SER A 32 10.57 0.14 16.66
N GLU A 33 10.78 1.20 15.88
CA GLU A 33 9.78 1.55 14.88
C GLU A 33 9.59 0.26 14.10
N LYS A 34 8.39 -0.35 14.21
CA LYS A 34 7.95 -1.35 13.26
C LYS A 34 8.20 -0.69 11.91
N ALA A 35 9.11 -1.26 11.11
CA ALA A 35 9.09 -0.98 9.69
C ALA A 35 7.63 -1.20 9.27
N ASP A 36 7.05 -0.20 8.67
CA ASP A 36 5.72 -0.25 8.12
C ASP A 36 5.80 -1.26 6.97
N GLU A 37 5.56 -2.54 7.31
CA GLU A 37 5.50 -3.61 6.32
C GLU A 37 4.20 -3.36 5.57
N GLY A 38 4.30 -3.02 4.26
CA GLY A 38 3.14 -2.77 3.40
C GLY A 38 2.09 -3.87 3.53
N GLU A 39 0.85 -3.53 3.27
CA GLU A 39 -0.30 -4.43 3.43
C GLU A 39 -0.17 -5.68 2.55
N LEU A 40 -0.31 -6.87 3.14
CA LEU A 40 -0.33 -8.10 2.36
C LEU A 40 -1.68 -8.26 1.65
N ILE A 41 -1.71 -7.93 0.37
CA ILE A 41 -2.91 -7.99 -0.47
C ILE A 41 -2.77 -9.16 -1.44
N THR A 42 -3.66 -10.13 -1.34
CA THR A 42 -3.69 -11.32 -2.20
C THR A 42 -4.89 -11.36 -3.13
N THR A 43 -5.87 -10.47 -2.92
CA THR A 43 -7.06 -10.38 -3.77
C THR A 43 -7.48 -8.93 -3.94
N VAL A 44 -7.72 -8.54 -5.19
CA VAL A 44 -8.22 -7.22 -5.56
C VAL A 44 -9.51 -7.41 -6.36
N SER A 45 -10.62 -6.83 -5.88
CA SER A 45 -11.94 -6.92 -6.48
C SER A 45 -12.41 -5.54 -6.95
N LEU A 46 -12.69 -5.42 -8.24
CA LEU A 46 -13.20 -4.22 -8.88
C LEU A 46 -14.65 -4.45 -9.31
N SER A 47 -15.59 -3.77 -8.69
CA SER A 47 -17.03 -3.84 -8.99
C SER A 47 -17.46 -2.60 -9.76
N ILE A 48 -18.01 -2.78 -10.98
CA ILE A 48 -18.41 -1.69 -11.86
C ILE A 48 -19.91 -1.79 -12.16
N SER A 49 -20.63 -0.68 -12.03
CA SER A 49 -22.06 -0.57 -12.40
C SER A 49 -22.34 0.72 -13.17
N ASN A 50 -23.31 0.68 -14.06
CA ASN A 50 -23.93 1.89 -14.59
C ASN A 50 -24.99 2.41 -13.59
N SER A 51 -25.47 3.63 -13.77
CA SER A 51 -26.48 4.23 -12.89
C SER A 51 -27.70 3.33 -12.72
N GLY A 52 -27.90 2.80 -11.49
CA GLY A 52 -29.02 1.92 -11.12
C GLY A 52 -28.91 0.46 -11.59
N GLY A 53 -27.80 0.05 -12.21
CA GLY A 53 -27.55 -1.33 -12.62
C GLY A 53 -26.94 -2.20 -11.54
N THR A 54 -27.03 -3.51 -11.72
CA THR A 54 -26.30 -4.48 -10.87
C THR A 54 -24.82 -4.40 -11.16
N PRO A 55 -23.96 -4.30 -10.13
CA PRO A 55 -22.52 -4.32 -10.33
C PRO A 55 -22.02 -5.63 -10.95
N THR A 56 -21.05 -5.53 -11.85
CA THR A 56 -20.24 -6.67 -12.31
C THR A 56 -18.89 -6.59 -11.61
N THR A 57 -18.46 -7.69 -10.98
CA THR A 57 -17.19 -7.75 -10.25
C THR A 57 -16.15 -8.50 -11.06
N TYR A 58 -14.98 -7.93 -11.14
CA TYR A 58 -13.77 -8.46 -11.75
C TYR A 58 -12.72 -8.66 -10.66
N THR A 59 -12.11 -9.83 -10.58
CA THR A 59 -11.23 -10.17 -9.45
C THR A 59 -9.88 -10.64 -9.96
N TRP A 60 -8.83 -10.07 -9.42
CA TRP A 60 -7.45 -10.54 -9.50
C TRP A 60 -7.09 -11.26 -8.20
N LYS A 61 -6.37 -12.38 -8.29
CA LYS A 61 -5.94 -13.16 -7.12
C LYS A 61 -4.51 -13.68 -7.26
N ASP A 62 -3.75 -13.56 -6.18
CA ASP A 62 -2.42 -14.13 -5.98
C ASP A 62 -2.32 -14.63 -4.53
N LEU A 63 -2.82 -15.84 -4.28
CA LEU A 63 -3.02 -16.36 -2.93
C LEU A 63 -1.71 -16.81 -2.24
N ASP A 64 -0.68 -17.08 -3.00
CA ASP A 64 0.64 -17.46 -2.50
C ASP A 64 1.66 -16.31 -2.51
N GLY A 65 1.24 -15.14 -3.00
CA GLY A 65 2.03 -13.91 -2.97
C GLY A 65 3.13 -13.84 -4.03
N PRO A 66 3.92 -12.75 -4.02
CA PRO A 66 4.93 -12.50 -5.04
C PRO A 66 5.95 -13.64 -5.16
N GLY A 67 6.13 -14.16 -6.38
CA GLY A 67 7.15 -15.17 -6.69
C GLY A 67 6.71 -16.64 -6.54
N GLY A 68 5.44 -16.86 -6.21
CA GLY A 68 4.82 -18.18 -6.19
C GLY A 68 4.32 -18.63 -7.57
N ASN A 69 3.08 -19.13 -7.62
CA ASN A 69 2.42 -19.43 -8.89
C ASN A 69 1.99 -18.12 -9.58
N ALA A 70 1.71 -18.20 -10.88
CA ALA A 70 1.18 -17.04 -11.58
C ALA A 70 -0.21 -16.65 -11.04
N PRO A 71 -0.50 -15.34 -10.86
CA PRO A 71 -1.78 -14.88 -10.36
C PRO A 71 -2.93 -15.26 -11.30
N GLN A 72 -4.11 -15.44 -10.72
CA GLN A 72 -5.35 -15.55 -11.47
C GLN A 72 -5.73 -14.15 -11.98
N LEU A 73 -5.71 -13.99 -13.30
CA LEU A 73 -6.05 -12.73 -13.94
C LEU A 73 -7.57 -12.52 -14.00
N PRO A 74 -8.06 -11.27 -13.91
CA PRO A 74 -9.46 -10.95 -14.08
C PRO A 74 -9.92 -11.10 -15.53
N ASP A 75 -11.22 -11.32 -15.72
CA ASP A 75 -11.85 -11.22 -17.02
C ASP A 75 -11.75 -9.79 -17.59
N THR A 76 -11.87 -9.67 -18.93
CA THR A 76 -11.89 -8.36 -19.58
C THR A 76 -13.13 -7.56 -19.18
N ILE A 77 -12.93 -6.37 -18.64
CA ILE A 77 -13.98 -5.39 -18.36
C ILE A 77 -14.62 -4.95 -19.68
N LYS A 78 -15.92 -5.23 -19.87
CA LYS A 78 -16.67 -4.81 -21.04
C LYS A 78 -17.71 -3.78 -20.64
N ILE A 79 -17.54 -2.54 -21.10
CA ILE A 79 -18.41 -1.41 -20.78
C ILE A 79 -18.85 -0.72 -22.08
N GLY A 80 -20.10 -0.25 -22.10
CA GLY A 80 -20.63 0.53 -23.21
C GLY A 80 -20.19 1.99 -23.13
N GLN A 81 -20.18 2.68 -24.28
CA GLN A 81 -19.91 4.11 -24.35
C GLN A 81 -20.96 4.92 -23.58
N VAL A 82 -20.51 6.00 -22.93
CA VAL A 82 -21.37 7.01 -22.31
C VAL A 82 -21.52 8.16 -23.29
N THR A 83 -22.77 8.55 -23.57
CA THR A 83 -23.04 9.73 -24.41
C THR A 83 -22.63 11.02 -23.71
N PRO A 84 -22.29 12.10 -24.42
CA PRO A 84 -22.03 13.40 -23.80
C PRO A 84 -23.18 13.83 -22.88
N GLY A 85 -22.85 14.12 -21.61
CA GLY A 85 -23.82 14.44 -20.56
C GLY A 85 -24.52 13.23 -19.91
N GLY A 86 -24.25 12.01 -20.36
CA GLY A 86 -24.73 10.79 -19.72
C GLY A 86 -24.01 10.48 -18.41
N ASN A 87 -24.65 9.63 -17.58
CA ASN A 87 -24.10 9.23 -16.31
C ASN A 87 -22.86 8.33 -16.48
N PRO A 88 -21.77 8.57 -15.75
CA PRO A 88 -20.62 7.66 -15.73
C PRO A 88 -20.98 6.32 -15.11
N TYR A 89 -20.13 5.32 -15.34
CA TYR A 89 -20.11 4.12 -14.50
C TYR A 89 -19.49 4.47 -13.14
N THR A 90 -20.04 3.89 -12.07
CA THR A 90 -19.40 3.91 -10.76
C THR A 90 -18.63 2.63 -10.58
N ALA A 91 -17.40 2.72 -10.11
CA ALA A 91 -16.60 1.57 -9.74
C ALA A 91 -16.14 1.67 -8.29
N THR A 92 -16.16 0.53 -7.58
CA THR A 92 -15.63 0.38 -6.23
C THR A 92 -14.54 -0.67 -6.22
N LEU A 93 -13.48 -0.40 -5.48
CA LEU A 93 -12.33 -1.28 -5.34
C LEU A 93 -12.24 -1.79 -3.90
N GLU A 94 -11.97 -3.07 -3.76
CA GLU A 94 -11.81 -3.75 -2.48
C GLU A 94 -10.53 -4.59 -2.49
N PHE A 95 -9.83 -4.59 -1.36
CA PHE A 95 -8.59 -5.32 -1.13
C PHE A 95 -8.79 -6.35 -0.03
N PHE A 96 -8.27 -7.55 -0.23
CA PHE A 96 -8.36 -8.63 0.76
C PHE A 96 -7.04 -9.37 0.87
N ASN A 97 -6.75 -9.82 2.08
CA ASN A 97 -5.80 -10.89 2.32
C ASN A 97 -6.57 -12.20 2.51
N GLU A 98 -6.41 -13.15 1.58
CA GLU A 98 -7.02 -14.49 1.63
C GLU A 98 -5.97 -15.59 1.85
N GLN A 99 -4.75 -15.22 2.25
CA GLN A 99 -3.72 -16.17 2.62
C GLN A 99 -4.20 -17.02 3.82
N ASN A 100 -3.84 -18.28 3.85
CA ASN A 100 -4.22 -19.22 4.94
C ASN A 100 -5.73 -19.56 5.04
N GLY A 101 -6.52 -19.30 3.99
CA GLY A 101 -7.94 -19.70 3.92
C GLY A 101 -8.89 -18.85 4.77
N THR A 102 -8.43 -17.75 5.34
CA THR A 102 -9.25 -16.69 5.97
C THR A 102 -9.31 -15.49 5.04
N LYS A 103 -10.46 -14.82 5.01
CA LYS A 103 -10.61 -13.57 4.26
C LYS A 103 -10.56 -12.39 5.21
N GLU A 104 -9.49 -11.62 5.15
CA GLU A 104 -9.31 -10.37 5.87
C GLU A 104 -9.62 -9.20 4.95
N ASP A 105 -10.35 -8.21 5.44
CA ASP A 105 -10.73 -7.02 4.67
C ASP A 105 -9.73 -5.88 4.88
N ILE A 106 -8.74 -5.81 3.99
CA ILE A 106 -7.73 -4.74 3.99
C ILE A 106 -8.32 -3.39 3.54
N THR A 107 -9.47 -3.40 2.84
CA THR A 107 -10.15 -2.16 2.44
C THR A 107 -10.51 -1.28 3.63
N LEU A 108 -10.85 -1.89 4.77
CA LEU A 108 -11.16 -1.16 5.99
C LEU A 108 -9.94 -0.45 6.56
N GLU A 109 -8.77 -1.06 6.50
CA GLU A 109 -7.51 -0.49 6.92
C GLU A 109 -7.15 0.71 6.02
N VAL A 110 -7.15 0.52 4.70
CA VAL A 110 -6.95 1.61 3.72
C VAL A 110 -7.91 2.78 3.94
N LYS A 111 -9.18 2.54 4.33
CA LYS A 111 -10.14 3.59 4.66
C LYS A 111 -9.83 4.30 5.96
N ASN A 112 -9.41 3.57 7.00
CA ASN A 112 -9.08 4.14 8.30
C ASN A 112 -7.82 5.01 8.19
N GLU A 113 -6.88 4.60 7.37
CA GLU A 113 -5.61 5.27 7.09
C GLU A 113 -5.63 6.01 5.75
N ALA A 114 -6.81 6.47 5.34
CA ALA A 114 -7.02 7.13 4.04
C ALA A 114 -6.07 8.32 3.78
N HIS A 115 -5.56 8.95 4.83
CA HIS A 115 -4.60 10.07 4.71
C HIS A 115 -3.18 9.63 4.32
N ASP A 116 -2.89 8.33 4.38
CA ASP A 116 -1.61 7.73 4.02
C ASP A 116 -1.73 6.82 2.77
N HIS A 117 -2.95 6.47 2.35
CA HIS A 117 -3.18 5.62 1.18
C HIS A 117 -3.75 6.37 -0.03
N PHE A 118 -3.32 5.97 -1.22
CA PHE A 118 -3.84 6.47 -2.50
C PHE A 118 -3.91 5.34 -3.54
N VAL A 119 -5.08 5.13 -4.14
CA VAL A 119 -5.24 4.21 -5.27
C VAL A 119 -5.02 4.96 -6.58
N CYS A 120 -3.95 4.61 -7.27
CA CYS A 120 -3.57 5.14 -8.56
C CYS A 120 -4.15 4.29 -9.70
N TYR A 121 -4.71 4.95 -10.71
CA TYR A 121 -5.22 4.33 -11.93
C TYR A 121 -4.45 4.86 -13.13
N GLU A 122 -3.78 3.96 -13.85
CA GLU A 122 -3.07 4.30 -15.08
C GLU A 122 -3.67 3.53 -16.26
N ILE A 123 -4.10 4.25 -17.29
CA ILE A 123 -4.73 3.66 -18.47
C ILE A 123 -3.66 3.53 -19.56
N SER A 124 -3.40 2.28 -19.99
CA SER A 124 -2.58 1.98 -21.16
C SER A 124 -3.49 1.47 -22.29
N THR A 125 -3.75 2.33 -23.26
CA THR A 125 -4.58 2.01 -24.41
C THR A 125 -3.75 1.58 -25.61
N LEU A 126 -4.30 0.68 -26.42
CA LEU A 126 -3.76 0.30 -27.73
C LEU A 126 -4.43 1.09 -28.87
N SER A 127 -5.43 1.93 -28.57
CA SER A 127 -6.09 2.80 -29.52
C SER A 127 -5.33 4.12 -29.70
N LEU A 128 -5.37 4.68 -30.92
CA LEU A 128 -4.79 5.99 -31.21
C LEU A 128 -5.87 6.89 -31.85
N PRO A 129 -6.12 8.09 -31.25
CA PRO A 129 -5.57 8.66 -30.03
C PRO A 129 -6.17 8.00 -28.77
N PRO A 130 -5.50 8.06 -27.61
CA PRO A 130 -5.97 7.47 -26.35
C PRO A 130 -7.03 8.37 -25.71
N THR A 131 -8.29 8.23 -26.14
CA THR A 131 -9.39 9.12 -25.71
C THR A 131 -10.64 8.34 -25.27
N GLY A 132 -10.55 7.01 -25.22
CA GLY A 132 -11.72 6.16 -25.04
C GLY A 132 -12.25 6.09 -23.61
N LEU A 133 -11.40 6.13 -22.61
CA LEU A 133 -11.75 5.95 -21.21
C LEU A 133 -11.09 7.01 -20.33
N THR A 134 -11.85 7.59 -19.39
CA THR A 134 -11.30 8.38 -18.28
C THR A 134 -11.77 7.80 -16.94
N ILE A 135 -10.91 7.87 -15.91
CA ILE A 135 -11.18 7.39 -14.57
C ILE A 135 -10.86 8.53 -13.59
N VAL A 136 -11.81 8.82 -12.69
CA VAL A 136 -11.67 9.90 -11.70
C VAL A 136 -12.08 9.40 -10.33
N ALA A 137 -11.22 9.55 -9.32
CA ALA A 137 -11.54 9.25 -7.92
C ALA A 137 -12.61 10.21 -7.41
N THR A 138 -13.62 9.69 -6.71
CA THR A 138 -14.73 10.47 -6.17
C THR A 138 -14.71 10.54 -4.64
N ASP A 139 -13.99 9.64 -3.99
CA ASP A 139 -13.76 9.63 -2.54
C ASP A 139 -12.51 10.41 -2.16
N LYS A 140 -12.53 10.97 -0.94
CA LYS A 140 -11.46 11.83 -0.44
C LYS A 140 -11.21 11.59 1.05
N ASP A 141 -9.97 11.82 1.44
CA ASP A 141 -9.54 11.81 2.83
C ASP A 141 -9.88 13.12 3.58
N LYS A 142 -9.51 13.18 4.86
CA LYS A 142 -9.69 14.37 5.73
C LYS A 142 -8.95 15.62 5.25
N ASN A 143 -7.93 15.46 4.40
CA ASN A 143 -7.14 16.54 3.80
C ASN A 143 -7.68 16.96 2.41
N ASN A 144 -8.83 16.40 2.00
CA ASN A 144 -9.46 16.60 0.68
C ASN A 144 -8.62 16.05 -0.49
N LEU A 145 -7.67 15.16 -0.23
CA LEU A 145 -6.92 14.44 -1.24
C LEU A 145 -7.67 13.16 -1.67
N PRO A 146 -7.54 12.68 -2.91
CA PRO A 146 -8.22 11.49 -3.38
C PRO A 146 -7.76 10.24 -2.61
N ILE A 147 -8.69 9.29 -2.39
CA ILE A 147 -8.37 7.94 -1.92
C ILE A 147 -8.34 6.98 -3.11
N GLY A 148 -9.39 7.00 -3.95
CA GLY A 148 -9.48 6.20 -5.16
C GLY A 148 -10.13 4.82 -4.98
N LEU A 149 -10.73 4.52 -3.82
CA LEU A 149 -11.52 3.30 -3.62
C LEU A 149 -12.88 3.37 -4.36
N THR A 150 -13.37 4.58 -4.60
CA THR A 150 -14.56 4.83 -5.41
C THR A 150 -14.21 5.76 -6.55
N THR A 151 -14.57 5.35 -7.78
CA THR A 151 -14.22 6.09 -8.99
C THR A 151 -15.40 6.19 -9.96
N GLU A 152 -15.37 7.25 -10.78
CA GLU A 152 -16.21 7.38 -11.96
C GLU A 152 -15.42 7.00 -13.22
N TRP A 153 -16.02 6.16 -14.07
CA TRP A 153 -15.47 5.72 -15.34
C TRP A 153 -16.32 6.28 -16.48
N LYS A 154 -15.69 7.01 -17.39
CA LYS A 154 -16.34 7.63 -18.56
C LYS A 154 -15.75 7.09 -19.85
N PRO A 155 -16.29 5.99 -20.39
CA PRO A 155 -15.93 5.48 -21.70
C PRO A 155 -16.62 6.31 -22.81
N MET A 156 -15.87 7.20 -23.46
CA MET A 156 -16.43 8.17 -24.45
C MET A 156 -16.32 7.69 -25.89
N ALA A 157 -15.40 6.77 -26.18
CA ALA A 157 -15.20 6.20 -27.50
C ALA A 157 -14.82 4.72 -27.40
N LYS A 158 -14.96 3.99 -28.51
CA LYS A 158 -14.47 2.61 -28.61
C LYS A 158 -12.97 2.58 -28.34
N ASP A 159 -12.57 1.75 -27.40
CA ASP A 159 -11.20 1.65 -26.93
C ASP A 159 -10.94 0.27 -26.32
N PHE A 160 -9.69 -0.12 -26.23
CA PHE A 160 -9.27 -1.34 -25.52
C PHE A 160 -7.83 -1.19 -25.04
N GLY A 161 -7.54 -1.85 -23.95
CA GLY A 161 -6.24 -1.78 -23.31
C GLY A 161 -6.25 -2.40 -21.94
N VAL A 162 -5.44 -1.84 -21.05
CA VAL A 162 -5.38 -2.24 -19.66
C VAL A 162 -5.47 -1.03 -18.74
N VAL A 163 -6.08 -1.24 -17.58
CA VAL A 163 -6.00 -0.32 -16.43
C VAL A 163 -5.05 -0.95 -15.42
N VAL A 164 -3.95 -0.28 -15.15
CA VAL A 164 -3.03 -0.65 -14.06
C VAL A 164 -3.51 0.08 -12.81
N ILE A 165 -3.76 -0.66 -11.74
CA ILE A 165 -4.21 -0.15 -10.45
C ILE A 165 -3.12 -0.43 -9.43
N ARG A 166 -2.70 0.62 -8.69
CA ARG A 166 -1.71 0.52 -7.63
C ARG A 166 -2.29 1.08 -6.33
N LEU A 167 -2.18 0.33 -5.25
CA LEU A 167 -2.29 0.92 -3.92
C LEU A 167 -0.94 1.51 -3.55
N LYS A 168 -0.94 2.80 -3.24
CA LYS A 168 0.24 3.55 -2.82
C LYS A 168 0.15 3.86 -1.34
N HIS A 169 1.21 3.57 -0.60
CA HIS A 169 1.39 3.95 0.78
C HIS A 169 2.27 5.21 0.85
N GLN A 170 1.75 6.30 1.38
CA GLN A 170 2.33 7.64 1.34
C GLN A 170 2.31 8.32 2.73
N PRO A 171 2.78 7.68 3.83
CA PRO A 171 2.64 8.20 5.19
C PRO A 171 3.35 9.55 5.33
N GLY A 172 2.57 10.57 5.71
CA GLY A 172 3.06 11.93 5.90
C GLY A 172 3.50 12.68 4.64
N ILE A 173 3.47 12.04 3.46
CA ILE A 173 3.91 12.62 2.18
C ILE A 173 2.84 12.56 1.09
N LYS A 174 1.61 12.19 1.43
CA LYS A 174 0.53 12.01 0.45
C LYS A 174 0.25 13.29 -0.33
N THR A 175 0.30 13.18 -1.67
CA THR A 175 -0.01 14.27 -2.60
C THR A 175 -1.18 13.94 -3.52
N GLY A 176 -1.57 12.67 -3.63
CA GLY A 176 -2.51 12.16 -4.63
C GLY A 176 -1.87 11.93 -6.00
N GLU A 177 -0.53 11.84 -6.06
CA GLU A 177 0.24 11.53 -7.26
C GLU A 177 0.76 10.09 -7.24
N CYS A 178 0.74 9.42 -8.40
CA CYS A 178 1.11 8.00 -8.55
C CYS A 178 2.60 7.70 -8.34
N ASN A 179 3.46 8.69 -8.48
CA ASN A 179 4.92 8.56 -8.37
C ASN A 179 5.45 8.78 -6.96
N VAL A 180 4.57 9.01 -5.97
CA VAL A 180 4.94 9.24 -4.58
C VAL A 180 4.66 7.99 -3.75
N GLY A 181 5.49 7.72 -2.73
CA GLY A 181 5.35 6.62 -1.77
C GLY A 181 5.64 5.23 -2.34
N GLU A 182 5.50 4.22 -1.49
CA GLU A 182 5.71 2.82 -1.83
C GLU A 182 4.45 2.21 -2.50
N THR A 183 4.59 1.02 -3.08
CA THR A 183 3.47 0.32 -3.72
C THR A 183 3.23 -0.99 -3.00
N ASP A 184 2.07 -1.13 -2.35
CA ASP A 184 1.67 -2.34 -1.64
C ASP A 184 1.22 -3.43 -2.61
N VAL A 185 0.43 -3.05 -3.61
CA VAL A 185 -0.01 -3.96 -4.67
C VAL A 185 -0.12 -3.23 -6.01
N GLU A 186 0.25 -3.93 -7.09
CA GLU A 186 0.04 -3.52 -8.47
C GLU A 186 -0.70 -4.64 -9.21
N VAL A 187 -1.84 -4.30 -9.83
CA VAL A 187 -2.66 -5.24 -10.59
C VAL A 187 -3.10 -4.66 -11.91
N THR A 188 -3.36 -5.53 -12.88
CA THR A 188 -3.76 -5.12 -14.24
C THR A 188 -5.12 -5.71 -14.59
N PHE A 189 -6.04 -4.86 -15.03
CA PHE A 189 -7.36 -5.22 -15.52
C PHE A 189 -7.47 -4.92 -17.01
N PRO A 190 -7.65 -5.92 -17.87
CA PRO A 190 -7.93 -5.67 -19.28
C PRO A 190 -9.31 -5.05 -19.45
N TYR A 191 -9.45 -4.08 -20.36
CA TYR A 191 -10.73 -3.45 -20.64
C TYR A 191 -11.01 -3.34 -22.14
N LYS A 192 -12.31 -3.23 -22.49
CA LYS A 192 -12.81 -2.96 -23.81
C LYS A 192 -14.07 -2.10 -23.71
N VAL A 193 -14.05 -0.94 -24.36
CA VAL A 193 -15.24 -0.10 -24.62
C VAL A 193 -15.90 -0.55 -25.91
N LEU A 194 -17.21 -0.85 -25.85
CA LEU A 194 -18.00 -1.43 -26.94
C LEU A 194 -18.59 -0.37 -27.88
#